data_4c2dde6d00f20be3ce7b0e988630a946
#
_entry.id   4c2dde6d00f20be3ce7b0e988630a946
#
_cell.length_a   1.000
_cell.length_b   1.000
_cell.length_c   1.000
_cell.angle_alpha   90.00
_cell.angle_beta   90.00
_cell.angle_gamma   90.00
#
_symmetry.space_group_name_H-M   'P 1'
#
loop_
_entity.id
_entity.type
_entity.pdbx_description
1 polymer ?
#
loop_
_entity_poly.entity_id
_entity_poly.type
_entity_poly.pdbx_seq_one_letter_code
_entity_poly.pdbx_strand_id
1 'polypeptide(L)'
;MQRVVMNYLGKHGIRVFLRVSWSHIVRFIKNRGLFKALRFSRDYLRYKHYFGSVPSDEFGVTPWFTYPAISMLRQIVNSDSKIFEYGSGYSSLYFKSVAAELISVEHNSKWGDILRKSSPELDLRIHPEELEIENVSSKEIQAYMECNFEEPVGPSKSENLEHGLINRSFSNYALEITKSPKGHFDVIVIDGMARQLCAFIASLYVAHDGLIILDNSDRWQYNDIQKYLMDQGFGRIDFWGPGPINSFGWCTSFFSRNILIPIGNPLRERGRGDIGW
;
A
#
# COMPACT_ATOMS: atom_id res chain seq x y z
N MET A 1 -7.43 22.32 1.27
CA MET A 1 -6.78 21.20 1.95
C MET A 1 -5.26 21.34 1.94
N GLN A 2 -4.59 21.59 0.80
CA GLN A 2 -3.15 21.85 0.76
C GLN A 2 -2.68 22.93 1.75
N ARG A 3 -3.40 24.04 1.91
CA ARG A 3 -3.07 25.10 2.88
C ARG A 3 -3.16 24.65 4.35
N VAL A 4 -4.04 23.72 4.71
CA VAL A 4 -4.18 23.21 6.08
C VAL A 4 -3.06 22.22 6.41
N VAL A 5 -2.74 21.33 5.47
CA VAL A 5 -1.63 20.37 5.61
C VAL A 5 -0.27 21.10 5.55
N MET A 6 -0.12 22.08 4.67
CA MET A 6 1.08 22.92 4.59
C MET A 6 1.25 23.81 5.84
N ASN A 7 0.18 24.33 6.44
CA ASN A 7 0.29 25.08 7.71
C ASN A 7 0.60 24.18 8.91
N TYR A 8 0.12 22.93 8.92
CA TYR A 8 0.47 21.95 9.96
C TYR A 8 1.92 21.51 9.84
N LEU A 9 2.39 21.29 8.61
CA LEU A 9 3.80 21.00 8.32
C LEU A 9 4.71 22.23 8.50
N GLY A 10 4.24 23.44 8.21
CA GLY A 10 5.07 24.65 8.21
C GLY A 10 5.49 25.17 9.58
N LYS A 11 4.69 25.01 10.64
CA LYS A 11 5.04 25.51 11.99
C LYS A 11 5.63 24.44 12.93
N HIS A 12 5.29 23.18 12.72
CA HIS A 12 5.79 22.06 13.54
C HIS A 12 6.69 21.10 12.73
N GLY A 13 6.61 21.15 11.41
CA GLY A 13 7.22 20.18 10.50
C GLY A 13 8.73 20.14 10.58
N ILE A 14 9.41 21.27 10.67
CA ILE A 14 10.89 21.28 10.71
C ILE A 14 11.41 20.68 12.01
N ARG A 15 10.80 20.99 13.15
CA ARG A 15 11.23 20.43 14.45
C ARG A 15 10.90 18.95 14.59
N VAL A 16 9.70 18.53 14.15
CA VAL A 16 9.32 17.12 14.13
C VAL A 16 10.12 16.36 13.08
N PHE A 17 10.32 16.92 11.90
CA PHE A 17 11.16 16.38 10.84
C PHE A 17 12.61 16.17 11.29
N LEU A 18 13.23 17.17 11.93
CA LEU A 18 14.59 17.05 12.45
C LEU A 18 14.68 16.03 13.60
N ARG A 19 13.67 15.96 14.46
CA ARG A 19 13.65 15.02 15.59
C ARG A 19 13.40 13.58 15.13
N VAL A 20 12.47 13.37 14.22
CA VAL A 20 12.17 12.05 13.63
C VAL A 20 13.34 11.61 12.74
N SER A 21 13.85 12.49 11.87
CA SER A 21 15.00 12.18 11.02
C SER A 21 16.25 11.86 11.84
N TRP A 22 16.51 12.59 12.92
CA TRP A 22 17.66 12.33 13.78
C TRP A 22 17.56 10.99 14.51
N SER A 23 16.40 10.66 15.07
CA SER A 23 16.18 9.37 15.73
C SER A 23 16.30 8.19 14.75
N HIS A 24 15.81 8.35 13.52
CA HIS A 24 15.94 7.34 12.48
C HIS A 24 17.36 7.21 11.96
N ILE A 25 18.07 8.32 11.76
CA ILE A 25 19.50 8.31 11.39
C ILE A 25 20.32 7.61 12.47
N VAL A 26 20.13 7.97 13.74
CA VAL A 26 20.84 7.32 14.85
C VAL A 26 20.52 5.83 14.94
N ARG A 27 19.26 5.45 14.79
CA ARG A 27 18.82 4.05 14.78
C ARG A 27 19.37 3.30 13.56
N PHE A 28 19.37 3.92 12.39
CA PHE A 28 19.94 3.35 11.17
C PHE A 28 21.46 3.17 11.26
N ILE A 29 22.18 4.18 11.75
CA ILE A 29 23.64 4.10 12.01
C ILE A 29 23.94 2.95 12.97
N LYS A 30 23.17 2.86 14.07
CA LYS A 30 23.33 1.82 15.09
C LYS A 30 23.11 0.40 14.55
N ASN A 31 22.17 0.25 13.61
CA ASN A 31 21.78 -1.05 13.08
C ASN A 31 22.49 -1.46 11.78
N ARG A 32 22.94 -0.52 10.97
CA ARG A 32 23.44 -0.75 9.60
C ARG A 32 24.81 -0.14 9.29
N GLY A 33 25.34 0.68 10.21
CA GLY A 33 26.61 1.35 10.05
C GLY A 33 26.56 2.68 9.30
N LEU A 34 27.54 3.54 9.59
CA LEU A 34 27.61 4.92 9.12
C LEU A 34 27.63 5.05 7.59
N PHE A 35 28.35 4.19 6.88
CA PHE A 35 28.45 4.25 5.42
C PHE A 35 27.12 3.99 4.71
N LYS A 36 26.32 3.04 5.20
CA LYS A 36 25.00 2.77 4.63
C LYS A 36 24.04 3.92 4.93
N ALA A 37 24.12 4.52 6.12
CA ALA A 37 23.34 5.70 6.49
C ALA A 37 23.67 6.92 5.60
N LEU A 38 24.95 7.16 5.32
CA LEU A 38 25.38 8.25 4.44
C LEU A 38 24.90 8.04 2.99
N ARG A 39 25.03 6.80 2.49
CA ARG A 39 24.55 6.45 1.15
C ARG A 39 23.04 6.65 1.03
N PHE A 40 22.27 6.16 2.00
CA PHE A 40 20.83 6.36 2.07
C PHE A 40 20.44 7.84 2.10
N SER A 41 21.08 8.64 2.96
CA SER A 41 20.80 10.08 3.07
C SER A 41 21.08 10.82 1.76
N ARG A 42 22.16 10.44 1.05
CA ARG A 42 22.48 10.99 -0.27
C ARG A 42 21.44 10.62 -1.31
N ASP A 43 21.03 9.37 -1.35
CA ASP A 43 20.05 8.88 -2.32
C ASP A 43 18.65 9.46 -2.02
N TYR A 44 18.28 9.58 -0.75
CA TYR A 44 17.06 10.28 -0.33
C TYR A 44 17.05 11.75 -0.77
N LEU A 45 18.14 12.49 -0.59
CA LEU A 45 18.23 13.88 -1.02
C LEU A 45 18.15 14.01 -2.54
N ARG A 46 18.75 13.09 -3.29
CA ARG A 46 18.63 13.04 -4.75
C ARG A 46 17.20 12.79 -5.19
N TYR A 47 16.52 11.79 -4.62
CA TYR A 47 15.12 11.51 -4.93
C TYR A 47 14.23 12.69 -4.57
N LYS A 48 14.41 13.25 -3.38
CA LYS A 48 13.62 14.40 -2.95
C LYS A 48 13.87 15.64 -3.82
N HIS A 49 15.10 15.87 -4.25
CA HIS A 49 15.42 16.95 -5.17
C HIS A 49 14.79 16.72 -6.55
N TYR A 50 14.92 15.53 -7.08
CA TYR A 50 14.36 15.17 -8.39
C TYR A 50 12.82 15.26 -8.41
N PHE A 51 12.14 14.70 -7.44
CA PHE A 51 10.68 14.68 -7.37
C PHE A 51 10.10 15.93 -6.68
N GLY A 52 10.82 16.57 -5.79
CA GLY A 52 10.39 17.82 -5.15
C GLY A 52 10.62 19.07 -5.98
N SER A 53 11.42 18.99 -7.04
CA SER A 53 11.58 20.06 -8.05
C SER A 53 10.54 19.98 -9.17
N VAL A 54 9.79 18.87 -9.24
CA VAL A 54 8.63 18.78 -10.13
C VAL A 54 7.49 19.55 -9.48
N PRO A 55 6.99 20.64 -10.08
CA PRO A 55 5.88 21.39 -9.53
C PRO A 55 4.69 20.46 -9.24
N SER A 56 4.12 20.57 -8.04
CA SER A 56 2.91 19.80 -7.68
C SER A 56 1.76 20.02 -8.64
N ASP A 57 1.78 21.14 -9.33
CA ASP A 57 0.80 21.62 -10.29
C ASP A 57 0.88 20.90 -11.65
N GLU A 58 2.07 20.41 -12.01
CA GLU A 58 2.28 19.69 -13.28
C GLU A 58 1.88 18.20 -13.21
N PHE A 59 1.86 17.62 -12.00
CA PHE A 59 1.58 16.18 -11.79
C PHE A 59 0.37 15.92 -10.88
N GLY A 60 -0.33 16.95 -10.43
CA GLY A 60 -1.50 16.82 -9.58
C GLY A 60 -1.20 16.17 -8.24
N VAL A 61 -2.15 15.43 -7.72
CA VAL A 61 -2.03 14.70 -6.46
C VAL A 61 -1.11 13.49 -6.65
N THR A 62 -0.12 13.33 -5.75
CA THR A 62 0.85 12.23 -5.82
C THR A 62 0.46 11.09 -4.86
N PRO A 63 0.40 9.83 -5.30
CA PRO A 63 0.18 8.67 -4.43
C PRO A 63 1.23 8.58 -3.33
N TRP A 64 0.88 7.97 -2.20
CA TRP A 64 1.82 7.78 -1.10
C TRP A 64 2.58 6.45 -1.19
N PHE A 65 3.04 6.13 -2.37
CA PHE A 65 3.94 5.01 -2.63
C PHE A 65 5.40 5.45 -2.66
N THR A 66 6.33 4.48 -2.79
CA THR A 66 7.73 4.83 -3.03
C THR A 66 7.88 5.54 -4.38
N TYR A 67 8.79 6.50 -4.48
CA TYR A 67 9.00 7.23 -5.74
C TYR A 67 9.30 6.35 -6.94
N PRO A 68 10.10 5.27 -6.83
CA PRO A 68 10.26 4.33 -7.94
C PRO A 68 8.96 3.65 -8.38
N ALA A 69 8.08 3.28 -7.42
CA ALA A 69 6.77 2.73 -7.72
C ALA A 69 5.87 3.75 -8.42
N ILE A 70 5.85 5.00 -7.96
CA ILE A 70 5.11 6.10 -8.60
C ILE A 70 5.58 6.31 -10.04
N SER A 71 6.91 6.29 -10.26
CA SER A 71 7.48 6.43 -11.61
C SER A 71 7.03 5.32 -12.55
N MET A 72 6.93 4.09 -12.05
CA MET A 72 6.44 2.95 -12.83
C MET A 72 4.93 3.03 -13.08
N LEU A 73 4.14 3.41 -12.06
CA LEU A 73 2.70 3.59 -12.19
C LEU A 73 2.31 4.58 -13.29
N ARG A 74 3.04 5.68 -13.41
CA ARG A 74 2.82 6.70 -14.46
C ARG A 74 3.03 6.17 -15.88
N GLN A 75 3.73 5.05 -16.04
CA GLN A 75 3.96 4.41 -17.33
C GLN A 75 2.92 3.33 -17.64
N ILE A 76 2.29 2.75 -16.60
CA ILE A 76 1.36 1.63 -16.73
C ILE A 76 -0.09 2.12 -16.73
N VAL A 77 -0.44 3.03 -15.81
CA VAL A 77 -1.82 3.51 -15.65
C VAL A 77 -2.10 4.61 -16.66
N ASN A 78 -3.21 4.48 -17.37
CA ASN A 78 -3.66 5.40 -18.40
C ASN A 78 -5.19 5.59 -18.35
N SER A 79 -5.74 6.35 -19.30
CA SER A 79 -7.17 6.69 -19.39
C SER A 79 -8.10 5.50 -19.63
N ASP A 80 -7.61 4.34 -19.97
CA ASP A 80 -8.41 3.12 -20.19
C ASP A 80 -8.39 2.20 -18.98
N SER A 81 -7.48 2.45 -18.02
CA SER A 81 -7.27 1.59 -16.85
C SER A 81 -8.48 1.57 -15.92
N LYS A 82 -8.84 0.39 -15.46
CA LYS A 82 -9.85 0.14 -14.44
C LYS A 82 -9.18 -0.29 -13.15
N ILE A 83 -9.40 0.44 -12.08
CA ILE A 83 -8.66 0.29 -10.83
C ILE A 83 -9.60 0.00 -9.67
N PHE A 84 -9.23 -0.95 -8.84
CA PHE A 84 -9.80 -1.17 -7.53
C PHE A 84 -8.77 -0.89 -6.44
N GLU A 85 -9.16 -0.18 -5.39
CA GLU A 85 -8.24 0.22 -4.34
C GLU A 85 -8.78 -0.12 -2.96
N TYR A 86 -7.99 -0.84 -2.18
CA TYR A 86 -8.18 -1.06 -0.76
C TYR A 86 -7.33 -0.06 0.03
N GLY A 87 -7.98 0.87 0.75
CA GLY A 87 -7.34 1.95 1.48
C GLY A 87 -7.31 3.24 0.67
N SER A 88 -8.32 4.08 0.90
CA SER A 88 -8.49 5.32 0.13
C SER A 88 -7.61 6.44 0.65
N GLY A 89 -7.05 7.25 -0.26
CA GLY A 89 -6.22 8.37 0.13
C GLY A 89 -5.80 9.28 -1.03
N TYR A 90 -4.57 9.74 -0.98
CA TYR A 90 -3.98 10.54 -2.06
C TYR A 90 -3.80 9.73 -3.35
N SER A 91 -3.62 8.41 -3.23
CA SER A 91 -3.62 7.49 -4.36
C SER A 91 -4.97 7.48 -5.08
N SER A 92 -6.08 7.46 -4.34
CA SER A 92 -7.43 7.54 -4.92
C SER A 92 -7.62 8.82 -5.75
N LEU A 93 -7.17 9.96 -5.23
CA LEU A 93 -7.25 11.23 -5.95
C LEU A 93 -6.40 11.23 -7.23
N TYR A 94 -5.22 10.60 -7.16
CA TYR A 94 -4.36 10.43 -8.35
C TYR A 94 -5.03 9.51 -9.38
N PHE A 95 -5.46 8.32 -8.99
CA PHE A 95 -6.07 7.36 -9.91
C PHE A 95 -7.35 7.92 -10.54
N LYS A 96 -8.17 8.65 -9.76
CA LYS A 96 -9.35 9.32 -10.29
C LYS A 96 -9.03 10.32 -11.40
N SER A 97 -7.85 10.93 -11.37
CA SER A 97 -7.45 11.91 -12.38
C SER A 97 -6.91 11.30 -13.67
N VAL A 98 -6.52 10.00 -13.65
CA VAL A 98 -5.81 9.36 -14.78
C VAL A 98 -6.50 8.12 -15.33
N ALA A 99 -7.32 7.42 -14.55
CA ALA A 99 -7.95 6.15 -14.92
C ALA A 99 -9.37 6.33 -15.47
N ALA A 100 -9.84 5.38 -16.27
CA ALA A 100 -11.23 5.32 -16.75
C ALA A 100 -12.21 5.05 -15.62
N GLU A 101 -11.85 4.15 -14.72
CA GLU A 101 -12.66 3.71 -13.60
C GLU A 101 -11.81 3.57 -12.34
N LEU A 102 -12.34 4.06 -11.23
CA LEU A 102 -11.78 3.82 -9.90
C LEU A 102 -12.91 3.51 -8.93
N ILE A 103 -12.83 2.35 -8.29
CA ILE A 103 -13.58 2.03 -7.09
C ILE A 103 -12.59 1.98 -5.93
N SER A 104 -12.81 2.78 -4.90
CA SER A 104 -11.94 2.83 -3.73
C SER A 104 -12.71 2.49 -2.46
N VAL A 105 -12.13 1.66 -1.60
CA VAL A 105 -12.75 1.18 -0.36
C VAL A 105 -11.98 1.71 0.84
N GLU A 106 -12.71 2.23 1.84
CA GLU A 106 -12.14 2.80 3.04
C GLU A 106 -12.82 2.26 4.30
N HIS A 107 -12.05 1.98 5.34
CA HIS A 107 -12.60 1.50 6.61
C HIS A 107 -12.88 2.63 7.61
N ASN A 108 -12.16 3.73 7.52
CA ASN A 108 -12.29 4.86 8.44
C ASN A 108 -13.33 5.86 7.92
N SER A 109 -14.54 5.83 8.51
CA SER A 109 -15.65 6.68 8.09
C SER A 109 -15.30 8.17 8.16
N LYS A 110 -14.56 8.61 9.18
CA LYS A 110 -14.17 10.04 9.31
C LYS A 110 -13.21 10.49 8.20
N TRP A 111 -12.29 9.62 7.84
CA TRP A 111 -11.37 9.86 6.72
C TRP A 111 -12.13 9.86 5.41
N GLY A 112 -13.02 8.89 5.22
CA GLY A 112 -13.89 8.81 4.05
C GLY A 112 -14.74 10.07 3.87
N ASP A 113 -15.30 10.64 4.93
CA ASP A 113 -16.05 11.90 4.88
C ASP A 113 -15.18 13.08 4.42
N ILE A 114 -13.92 13.12 4.83
CA ILE A 114 -12.95 14.14 4.38
C ILE A 114 -12.69 13.99 2.88
N LEU A 115 -12.47 12.76 2.41
CA LEU A 115 -12.23 12.48 0.99
C LEU A 115 -13.45 12.82 0.13
N ARG A 116 -14.65 12.44 0.55
CA ARG A 116 -15.91 12.78 -0.16
C ARG A 116 -16.12 14.29 -0.30
N LYS A 117 -15.77 15.06 0.74
CA LYS A 117 -15.83 16.52 0.66
C LYS A 117 -14.81 17.11 -0.31
N SER A 118 -13.67 16.45 -0.47
CA SER A 118 -12.57 16.90 -1.33
C SER A 118 -12.75 16.48 -2.80
N SER A 119 -13.39 15.34 -3.01
CA SER A 119 -13.65 14.73 -4.32
C SER A 119 -15.01 14.03 -4.29
N PRO A 120 -16.13 14.78 -4.45
CA PRO A 120 -17.48 14.21 -4.40
C PRO A 120 -17.76 13.17 -5.49
N GLU A 121 -17.03 13.24 -6.60
CA GLU A 121 -17.13 12.36 -7.75
C GLU A 121 -16.36 11.03 -7.58
N LEU A 122 -15.65 10.85 -6.46
CA LEU A 122 -14.93 9.60 -6.16
C LEU A 122 -15.94 8.49 -5.81
N ASP A 123 -15.89 7.35 -6.50
CA ASP A 123 -16.63 6.15 -6.09
C ASP A 123 -15.95 5.54 -4.85
N LEU A 124 -16.26 6.14 -3.71
CA LEU A 124 -15.72 5.79 -2.42
C LEU A 124 -16.74 5.01 -1.60
N ARG A 125 -16.40 3.78 -1.26
CA ARG A 125 -17.23 2.87 -0.48
C ARG A 125 -16.65 2.70 0.91
N ILE A 126 -17.46 2.89 1.95
CA ILE A 126 -17.01 2.88 3.33
C ILE A 126 -17.53 1.62 4.02
N HIS A 127 -16.58 0.79 4.47
CA HIS A 127 -16.84 -0.42 5.23
C HIS A 127 -16.00 -0.38 6.53
N PRO A 128 -16.58 0.13 7.62
CA PRO A 128 -15.89 0.13 8.91
C PRO A 128 -15.70 -1.29 9.44
N GLU A 129 -14.89 -1.42 10.47
CA GLU A 129 -14.69 -2.68 11.17
C GLU A 129 -16.02 -3.29 11.65
N GLU A 130 -16.19 -4.58 11.42
CA GLU A 130 -17.36 -5.34 11.85
C GLU A 130 -17.16 -5.81 13.29
N LEU A 131 -17.99 -5.29 14.21
CA LEU A 131 -17.86 -5.63 15.63
C LEU A 131 -18.39 -7.01 15.98
N GLU A 132 -19.33 -7.54 15.17
CA GLU A 132 -19.93 -8.86 15.33
C GLU A 132 -19.76 -9.67 14.05
N ILE A 133 -19.01 -10.79 14.15
CA ILE A 133 -18.77 -11.67 13.01
C ILE A 133 -19.71 -12.85 13.14
N GLU A 134 -20.96 -12.67 12.78
CA GLU A 134 -21.90 -13.78 12.65
C GLU A 134 -21.78 -14.39 11.24
N ASN A 135 -21.44 -15.68 11.18
CA ASN A 135 -21.51 -16.57 10.03
C ASN A 135 -21.08 -15.99 8.67
N VAL A 136 -19.80 -15.98 8.42
CA VAL A 136 -19.28 -15.67 7.08
C VAL A 136 -19.69 -16.77 6.11
N SER A 137 -20.72 -16.51 5.31
CA SER A 137 -21.25 -17.45 4.32
C SER A 137 -20.60 -17.36 2.93
N SER A 138 -19.68 -16.41 2.75
CA SER A 138 -18.98 -16.21 1.47
C SER A 138 -18.02 -17.36 1.16
N LYS A 139 -18.09 -17.89 -0.05
CA LYS A 139 -17.17 -18.92 -0.54
C LYS A 139 -15.73 -18.43 -0.57
N GLU A 140 -15.51 -17.16 -0.88
CA GLU A 140 -14.19 -16.54 -0.90
C GLU A 140 -13.58 -16.49 0.50
N ILE A 141 -14.35 -16.13 1.52
CA ILE A 141 -13.89 -16.13 2.91
C ILE A 141 -13.65 -17.57 3.41
N GLN A 142 -14.52 -18.51 3.06
CA GLN A 142 -14.29 -19.91 3.40
C GLN A 142 -13.01 -20.45 2.78
N ALA A 143 -12.77 -20.18 1.49
CA ALA A 143 -11.53 -20.57 0.81
C ALA A 143 -10.29 -19.90 1.42
N TYR A 144 -10.39 -18.62 1.81
CA TYR A 144 -9.32 -17.93 2.53
C TYR A 144 -8.99 -18.62 3.87
N MET A 145 -10.00 -19.03 4.61
CA MET A 145 -9.84 -19.71 5.89
C MET A 145 -9.16 -21.09 5.77
N GLU A 146 -9.28 -21.72 4.60
CA GLU A 146 -8.62 -22.98 4.27
C GLU A 146 -7.17 -22.78 3.81
N CYS A 147 -6.79 -21.57 3.43
CA CYS A 147 -5.41 -21.24 3.12
C CYS A 147 -4.58 -21.23 4.40
N ASN A 148 -3.47 -21.97 4.41
CA ASN A 148 -2.53 -22.01 5.52
C ASN A 148 -1.64 -20.74 5.48
N PHE A 149 -2.20 -19.60 5.83
CA PHE A 149 -1.39 -18.43 6.17
C PHE A 149 -0.80 -18.66 7.56
N GLU A 150 0.53 -18.61 7.68
CA GLU A 150 1.18 -18.67 8.98
C GLU A 150 0.80 -17.46 9.82
N GLU A 151 0.39 -17.67 11.06
CA GLU A 151 0.15 -16.54 11.98
C GLU A 151 1.47 -15.83 12.27
N PRO A 152 1.60 -14.52 12.01
CA PRO A 152 2.80 -13.79 12.37
C PRO A 152 2.98 -13.78 13.90
N VAL A 153 4.08 -14.30 14.37
CA VAL A 153 4.47 -14.27 15.78
C VAL A 153 5.34 -13.03 16.02
N GLY A 154 4.80 -12.00 16.63
CA GLY A 154 5.59 -10.82 16.98
C GLY A 154 4.83 -9.72 17.73
N PRO A 155 5.53 -8.88 18.50
CA PRO A 155 4.95 -8.05 19.54
C PRO A 155 4.68 -6.62 19.10
N SER A 156 3.87 -6.34 18.14
CA SER A 156 3.38 -4.99 18.01
C SER A 156 1.88 -4.94 18.28
N LYS A 157 1.51 -4.19 19.30
CA LYS A 157 0.13 -4.10 19.77
C LYS A 157 -0.82 -3.44 18.77
N SER A 158 -0.30 -2.73 17.78
CA SER A 158 -1.08 -2.12 16.68
C SER A 158 -1.13 -3.00 15.43
N GLU A 159 -0.22 -3.96 15.31
CA GLU A 159 -0.01 -4.81 14.14
C GLU A 159 -0.48 -6.26 14.36
N ASN A 160 -0.71 -6.68 15.61
CA ASN A 160 -1.38 -7.94 15.95
C ASN A 160 -2.83 -7.99 15.46
N LEU A 161 -3.24 -6.94 14.89
CA LEU A 161 -4.58 -6.73 14.39
C LEU A 161 -4.84 -7.38 13.03
N GLU A 162 -3.88 -8.02 12.40
CA GLU A 162 -4.07 -8.60 11.06
C GLU A 162 -4.31 -10.10 11.06
N HIS A 163 -4.38 -10.70 12.25
CA HIS A 163 -4.57 -12.14 12.37
C HIS A 163 -6.03 -12.54 12.29
N GLY A 164 -6.26 -13.68 11.75
CA GLY A 164 -7.51 -14.41 11.55
C GLY A 164 -8.85 -13.76 11.96
N LEU A 165 -8.95 -13.25 13.18
CA LEU A 165 -10.14 -12.53 13.65
C LEU A 165 -10.31 -11.17 12.97
N ILE A 166 -9.24 -10.43 12.75
CA ILE A 166 -9.31 -9.07 12.20
C ILE A 166 -9.49 -9.07 10.70
N ASN A 167 -8.89 -10.01 9.99
CA ASN A 167 -9.26 -10.18 8.60
C ASN A 167 -10.77 -10.44 8.46
N ARG A 168 -11.39 -11.17 9.42
CA ARG A 168 -12.84 -11.36 9.46
C ARG A 168 -13.60 -10.09 9.78
N SER A 169 -13.11 -9.26 10.71
CA SER A 169 -13.71 -7.96 11.05
C SER A 169 -13.75 -6.98 9.88
N PHE A 170 -13.10 -7.31 8.78
CA PHE A 170 -13.07 -6.53 7.55
C PHE A 170 -13.59 -7.34 6.35
N SER A 171 -14.49 -8.31 6.57
CA SER A 171 -15.04 -9.15 5.50
C SER A 171 -15.76 -8.33 4.44
N ASN A 172 -16.66 -7.42 4.83
CA ASN A 172 -17.36 -6.55 3.89
C ASN A 172 -16.43 -5.62 3.13
N TYR A 173 -15.37 -5.11 3.80
CA TYR A 173 -14.32 -4.32 3.18
C TYR A 173 -13.59 -5.11 2.09
N ALA A 174 -13.13 -6.30 2.40
CA ALA A 174 -12.38 -7.12 1.48
C ALA A 174 -13.24 -7.69 0.34
N LEU A 175 -14.50 -8.04 0.63
CA LEU A 175 -15.46 -8.59 -0.34
C LEU A 175 -16.08 -7.55 -1.25
N GLU A 176 -15.87 -6.24 -1.05
CA GLU A 176 -16.50 -5.22 -1.90
C GLU A 176 -16.19 -5.43 -3.40
N ILE A 177 -14.98 -5.86 -3.73
CA ILE A 177 -14.58 -6.14 -5.11
C ILE A 177 -15.41 -7.25 -5.77
N THR A 178 -16.00 -8.17 -4.99
CA THR A 178 -16.80 -9.29 -5.52
C THR A 178 -18.12 -8.86 -6.16
N LYS A 179 -18.52 -7.60 -5.95
CA LYS A 179 -19.65 -6.98 -6.65
C LYS A 179 -19.36 -6.68 -8.12
N SER A 180 -18.09 -6.73 -8.51
CA SER A 180 -17.64 -6.60 -9.89
C SER A 180 -17.29 -7.97 -10.49
N PRO A 181 -17.34 -8.13 -11.81
CA PRO A 181 -16.94 -9.37 -12.46
C PRO A 181 -15.46 -9.70 -12.21
N LYS A 182 -15.11 -10.99 -12.15
CA LYS A 182 -13.72 -11.43 -12.13
C LYS A 182 -13.01 -10.98 -13.40
N GLY A 183 -11.78 -10.50 -13.26
CA GLY A 183 -10.99 -10.00 -14.39
C GLY A 183 -11.38 -8.60 -14.88
N HIS A 184 -12.22 -7.87 -14.13
CA HIS A 184 -12.67 -6.53 -14.52
C HIS A 184 -11.58 -5.46 -14.33
N PHE A 185 -10.78 -5.57 -13.29
CA PHE A 185 -9.79 -4.56 -12.91
C PHE A 185 -8.41 -4.87 -13.47
N ASP A 186 -7.82 -3.90 -14.15
CA ASP A 186 -6.44 -3.97 -14.64
C ASP A 186 -5.44 -3.80 -13.52
N VAL A 187 -5.78 -3.02 -12.48
CA VAL A 187 -4.93 -2.75 -11.32
C VAL A 187 -5.74 -2.89 -10.05
N ILE A 188 -5.21 -3.65 -9.09
CA ILE A 188 -5.75 -3.73 -7.73
C ILE A 188 -4.68 -3.25 -6.76
N VAL A 189 -5.00 -2.24 -5.95
CA VAL A 189 -4.11 -1.65 -4.95
C VAL A 189 -4.48 -2.14 -3.57
N ILE A 190 -3.49 -2.54 -2.78
CA ILE A 190 -3.65 -3.02 -1.40
C ILE A 190 -2.78 -2.15 -0.49
N ASP A 191 -3.39 -1.13 0.10
CA ASP A 191 -2.74 -0.18 1.03
C ASP A 191 -3.62 0.14 2.26
N GLY A 192 -4.62 -0.67 2.53
CA GLY A 192 -5.55 -0.50 3.65
C GLY A 192 -5.43 -1.57 4.72
N MET A 193 -6.57 -1.97 5.27
CA MET A 193 -6.70 -3.00 6.31
C MET A 193 -6.84 -4.40 5.70
N ALA A 194 -6.68 -5.42 6.56
CA ALA A 194 -6.87 -6.84 6.22
C ALA A 194 -6.15 -7.25 4.91
N ARG A 195 -4.90 -6.79 4.74
CA ARG A 195 -4.16 -6.92 3.46
C ARG A 195 -4.01 -8.37 3.00
N GLN A 196 -3.90 -9.34 3.92
CA GLN A 196 -3.82 -10.77 3.58
C GLN A 196 -5.12 -11.23 2.91
N LEU A 197 -6.28 -10.94 3.51
CA LEU A 197 -7.58 -11.27 2.93
C LEU A 197 -7.82 -10.52 1.61
N CYS A 198 -7.47 -9.23 1.57
CA CYS A 198 -7.57 -8.42 0.35
C CYS A 198 -6.70 -8.99 -0.78
N ALA A 199 -5.48 -9.42 -0.48
CA ALA A 199 -4.57 -10.00 -1.48
C ALA A 199 -5.07 -11.35 -2.00
N PHE A 200 -5.59 -12.18 -1.11
CA PHE A 200 -6.24 -13.45 -1.49
C PHE A 200 -7.38 -13.19 -2.50
N ILE A 201 -8.32 -12.31 -2.15
CA ILE A 201 -9.46 -12.02 -3.01
C ILE A 201 -9.00 -11.30 -4.29
N ALA A 202 -8.08 -10.35 -4.21
CA ALA A 202 -7.52 -9.66 -5.36
C ALA A 202 -6.94 -10.62 -6.39
N SER A 203 -6.27 -11.70 -5.96
CA SER A 203 -5.70 -12.71 -6.87
C SER A 203 -6.75 -13.43 -7.73
N LEU A 204 -7.99 -13.50 -7.24
CA LEU A 204 -9.13 -14.12 -7.93
C LEU A 204 -9.87 -13.14 -8.84
N TYR A 205 -9.73 -11.82 -8.63
CA TYR A 205 -10.52 -10.78 -9.29
C TYR A 205 -9.72 -9.87 -10.23
N VAL A 206 -8.40 -9.85 -10.12
CA VAL A 206 -7.55 -9.10 -11.06
C VAL A 206 -7.63 -9.69 -12.46
N ALA A 207 -7.57 -8.84 -13.50
CA ALA A 207 -7.49 -9.28 -14.89
C ALA A 207 -6.30 -10.24 -15.09
N HIS A 208 -6.38 -11.11 -16.12
CA HIS A 208 -5.33 -12.10 -16.38
C HIS A 208 -3.94 -11.45 -16.47
N ASP A 209 -3.86 -10.35 -17.20
CA ASP A 209 -2.63 -9.57 -17.43
C ASP A 209 -2.51 -8.38 -16.46
N GLY A 210 -3.37 -8.34 -15.45
CA GLY A 210 -3.46 -7.24 -14.51
C GLY A 210 -2.38 -7.23 -13.45
N LEU A 211 -2.41 -6.18 -12.64
CA LEU A 211 -1.40 -5.84 -11.66
C LEU A 211 -1.99 -5.78 -10.26
N ILE A 212 -1.38 -6.44 -9.28
CA ILE A 212 -1.64 -6.25 -7.86
C ILE A 212 -0.49 -5.44 -7.27
N ILE A 213 -0.81 -4.37 -6.54
CA ILE A 213 0.14 -3.50 -5.88
C ILE A 213 -0.02 -3.66 -4.38
N LEU A 214 1.05 -4.01 -3.68
CA LEU A 214 1.10 -4.11 -2.23
C LEU A 214 2.07 -3.06 -1.70
N ASP A 215 1.56 -2.05 -0.98
CA ASP A 215 2.42 -1.07 -0.32
C ASP A 215 2.91 -1.59 1.04
N ASN A 216 4.04 -1.03 1.53
CA ASN A 216 4.77 -1.47 2.71
C ASN A 216 5.07 -2.99 2.71
N SER A 217 5.32 -3.54 1.55
CA SER A 217 5.60 -4.96 1.36
C SER A 217 6.90 -5.44 2.03
N ASP A 218 7.72 -4.52 2.55
CA ASP A 218 8.89 -4.80 3.36
C ASP A 218 8.56 -5.24 4.79
N ARG A 219 7.32 -5.13 5.22
CA ARG A 219 6.89 -5.65 6.51
C ARG A 219 6.86 -7.17 6.48
N TRP A 220 7.53 -7.81 7.44
CA TRP A 220 7.61 -9.26 7.51
C TRP A 220 6.23 -9.94 7.66
N GLN A 221 5.25 -9.23 8.26
CA GLN A 221 3.87 -9.69 8.40
C GLN A 221 3.19 -9.96 7.06
N TYR A 222 3.70 -9.40 5.98
CA TYR A 222 3.17 -9.58 4.63
C TYR A 222 3.95 -10.63 3.80
N ASN A 223 4.89 -11.36 4.42
CA ASN A 223 5.60 -12.45 3.75
C ASN A 223 4.64 -13.51 3.19
N ASP A 224 3.57 -13.82 3.93
CA ASP A 224 2.58 -14.81 3.50
C ASP A 224 1.80 -14.34 2.27
N ILE A 225 1.49 -13.04 2.17
CA ILE A 225 0.89 -12.46 0.96
C ILE A 225 1.81 -12.69 -0.23
N GLN A 226 3.10 -12.36 -0.05
CA GLN A 226 4.08 -12.45 -1.12
C GLN A 226 4.27 -13.91 -1.56
N LYS A 227 4.40 -14.83 -0.61
CA LYS A 227 4.50 -16.26 -0.89
C LYS A 227 3.25 -16.77 -1.61
N TYR A 228 2.07 -16.47 -1.07
CA TYR A 228 0.81 -16.88 -1.66
C TYR A 228 0.67 -16.40 -3.12
N LEU A 229 0.89 -15.11 -3.39
CA LEU A 229 0.78 -14.57 -4.76
C LEU A 229 1.78 -15.24 -5.71
N MET A 230 3.02 -15.48 -5.27
CA MET A 230 4.02 -16.18 -6.07
C MET A 230 3.61 -17.64 -6.34
N ASP A 231 3.06 -18.34 -5.36
CA ASP A 231 2.53 -19.70 -5.50
C ASP A 231 1.31 -19.75 -6.46
N GLN A 232 0.56 -18.63 -6.58
CA GLN A 232 -0.52 -18.47 -7.58
C GLN A 232 0.01 -18.04 -8.97
N GLY A 233 1.31 -18.08 -9.21
CA GLY A 233 1.93 -17.80 -10.51
C GLY A 233 2.17 -16.33 -10.81
N PHE A 234 2.06 -15.45 -9.81
CA PHE A 234 2.45 -14.04 -9.98
C PHE A 234 3.97 -13.89 -9.86
N GLY A 235 4.59 -13.26 -10.85
CA GLY A 235 5.93 -12.70 -10.69
C GLY A 235 5.89 -11.42 -9.87
N ARG A 236 7.04 -11.02 -9.27
CA ARG A 236 7.13 -9.89 -8.35
C ARG A 236 8.25 -8.95 -8.73
N ILE A 237 7.99 -7.64 -8.64
CA ILE A 237 9.00 -6.58 -8.71
C ILE A 237 8.89 -5.70 -7.49
N ASP A 238 10.01 -5.43 -6.82
CA ASP A 238 10.12 -4.59 -5.64
C ASP A 238 10.65 -3.20 -5.97
N PHE A 239 9.92 -2.19 -5.56
CA PHE A 239 10.31 -0.79 -5.69
C PHE A 239 10.69 -0.23 -4.33
N TRP A 240 11.98 -0.19 -4.06
CA TRP A 240 12.55 0.32 -2.82
C TRP A 240 12.87 1.79 -2.93
N GLY A 241 12.53 2.56 -1.91
CA GLY A 241 12.92 3.96 -1.87
C GLY A 241 12.12 4.80 -0.88
N PRO A 242 12.46 6.08 -0.79
CA PRO A 242 11.61 7.05 -0.10
C PRO A 242 10.35 7.34 -0.91
N GLY A 243 9.38 7.98 -0.27
CA GLY A 243 8.16 8.47 -0.89
C GLY A 243 7.77 9.84 -0.36
N PRO A 244 6.57 10.34 -0.74
CA PRO A 244 6.18 11.73 -0.45
C PRO A 244 6.04 12.07 1.03
N ILE A 245 5.69 11.09 1.87
CA ILE A 245 5.30 11.35 3.27
C ILE A 245 6.33 10.91 4.29
N ASN A 246 7.16 9.92 3.99
CA ASN A 246 8.11 9.36 4.92
C ASN A 246 9.54 9.84 4.64
N SER A 247 10.31 10.05 5.72
CA SER A 247 11.73 10.37 5.63
C SER A 247 12.64 9.13 5.53
N PHE A 248 12.06 7.95 5.60
CA PHE A 248 12.72 6.64 5.44
C PHE A 248 12.20 5.93 4.21
N GLY A 249 12.98 5.00 3.68
CA GLY A 249 12.57 4.18 2.57
C GLY A 249 11.76 2.97 3.04
N TRP A 250 10.85 2.53 2.18
CA TRP A 250 10.11 1.28 2.32
C TRP A 250 10.00 0.59 0.97
N CYS A 251 9.22 -0.45 0.88
CA CYS A 251 8.99 -1.17 -0.37
C CYS A 251 7.52 -1.13 -0.79
N THR A 252 7.29 -0.81 -2.05
CA THR A 252 6.03 -1.06 -2.75
C THR A 252 6.28 -2.17 -3.76
N SER A 253 5.57 -3.29 -3.67
CA SER A 253 5.75 -4.44 -4.57
C SER A 253 4.62 -4.54 -5.59
N PHE A 254 4.97 -4.85 -6.83
CA PHE A 254 4.06 -5.12 -7.93
C PHE A 254 4.07 -6.60 -8.26
N PHE A 255 2.88 -7.18 -8.43
CA PHE A 255 2.69 -8.58 -8.76
C PHE A 255 1.85 -8.69 -10.03
N SER A 256 2.33 -9.46 -11.02
CA SER A 256 1.57 -9.76 -12.25
C SER A 256 1.98 -11.13 -12.79
N ARG A 257 1.05 -11.83 -13.44
CA ARG A 257 1.35 -13.09 -14.12
C ARG A 257 2.23 -12.92 -15.35
N ASN A 258 2.30 -11.69 -15.88
CA ASN A 258 3.17 -11.34 -17.03
C ASN A 258 4.61 -10.97 -16.64
N ILE A 259 4.94 -10.95 -15.36
CA ILE A 259 6.31 -10.78 -14.91
C ILE A 259 7.04 -12.10 -15.04
N LEU A 260 7.76 -12.28 -16.16
CA LEU A 260 8.45 -13.52 -16.50
C LEU A 260 9.76 -13.77 -15.74
N ILE A 261 10.24 -12.80 -14.97
CA ILE A 261 11.49 -12.95 -14.23
C ILE A 261 11.16 -13.36 -12.81
N PRO A 262 11.47 -14.59 -12.39
CA PRO A 262 11.45 -14.95 -10.99
C PRO A 262 12.58 -14.18 -10.32
N ILE A 263 12.27 -13.01 -9.79
CA ILE A 263 13.19 -12.31 -8.93
C ILE A 263 13.20 -13.11 -7.65
N GLY A 264 14.24 -13.90 -7.47
CA GLY A 264 14.52 -14.65 -6.25
C GLY A 264 14.74 -13.66 -5.10
N ASN A 265 13.64 -13.11 -4.61
CA ASN A 265 13.71 -12.16 -3.53
C ASN A 265 13.35 -12.89 -2.23
N PRO A 266 14.29 -12.99 -1.31
CA PRO A 266 14.03 -13.65 -0.04
C PRO A 266 12.88 -12.97 0.68
N LEU A 267 12.10 -13.76 1.40
CA LEU A 267 11.10 -13.25 2.33
C LEU A 267 11.77 -12.35 3.37
N ARG A 268 11.03 -11.41 3.92
CA ARG A 268 11.57 -10.46 4.89
C ARG A 268 11.86 -11.15 6.21
N GLU A 269 12.94 -10.76 6.87
CA GLU A 269 13.27 -11.25 8.20
C GLU A 269 12.33 -10.63 9.24
N ARG A 270 11.93 -11.44 10.26
CA ARG A 270 11.12 -10.95 11.38
C ARG A 270 11.78 -9.75 12.06
N GLY A 271 10.98 -8.75 12.40
CA GLY A 271 11.43 -7.55 13.11
C GLY A 271 12.21 -6.54 12.28
N ARG A 272 12.34 -6.74 10.97
CA ARG A 272 13.00 -5.79 10.06
C ARG A 272 12.04 -5.01 9.17
N GLY A 273 10.73 -5.17 9.33
CA GLY A 273 9.73 -4.34 8.66
C GLY A 273 9.80 -2.88 9.14
N ASP A 274 9.39 -1.94 8.31
CA ASP A 274 9.32 -0.49 8.56
C ASP A 274 10.66 0.25 8.69
N ILE A 275 11.81 -0.38 8.51
CA ILE A 275 13.12 0.30 8.59
C ILE A 275 13.77 0.39 7.23
N GLY A 276 13.07 0.01 6.18
CA GLY A 276 13.59 0.03 4.81
C GLY A 276 15.03 -0.46 4.73
N TRP A 277 15.26 -1.64 4.21
CA TRP A 277 16.60 -2.17 3.90
C TRP A 277 17.57 -2.44 5.06
#